data_e25ac3a9e118f16133d0169d8972625b
#
_entry.id   e25ac3a9e118f16133d0169d8972625b
#
_cell.length_a   1.000
_cell.length_b   1.000
_cell.length_c   1.000
_cell.angle_alpha   90.00
_cell.angle_beta   90.00
_cell.angle_gamma   90.00
#
_symmetry.space_group_name_H-M   'P 1'
#
loop_
_entity.id
_entity.type
_entity.pdbx_description
1 polymer ?
#
loop_
_entity_poly.entity_id
_entity_poly.type
_entity_poly.pdbx_seq_one_letter_code
_entity_poly.pdbx_strand_id
1 'polypeptide(L)'
;RAGRDGSDAECTMLYSRRDYDINLFMIKKSYEEGELSDEVLKNNISKLKKMEKYAMTSYCLRHFMLDYFGENSPSCCNKCSNCNGKFQDFDATIHSQKILSCVYRAAQNKKAIGKTTLVNILRGSTAENIISKKLDKLSTYGIMKEEPSEKIKQITDQLIHMDYLGITDGNYP
;
A
#
# COMPACT_ATOMS: atom_id res chain seq x y z
N ARG A 1 -17.52 -20.92 -12.36
CA ARG A 1 -18.45 -21.69 -11.49
C ARG A 1 -17.91 -23.08 -11.08
N ALA A 2 -16.58 -23.18 -10.95
CA ALA A 2 -15.92 -24.38 -10.48
C ALA A 2 -16.21 -24.67 -8.99
N GLY A 3 -16.07 -25.92 -8.54
CA GLY A 3 -16.19 -26.31 -7.13
C GLY A 3 -17.62 -26.46 -6.58
N ARG A 4 -18.67 -26.40 -7.42
CA ARG A 4 -20.07 -26.57 -6.98
C ARG A 4 -20.48 -28.04 -6.74
N ASP A 5 -19.73 -28.94 -7.32
CA ASP A 5 -19.90 -30.38 -7.24
C ASP A 5 -19.10 -31.02 -6.08
N GLY A 6 -18.47 -30.20 -5.26
CA GLY A 6 -17.60 -30.63 -4.16
C GLY A 6 -16.17 -30.95 -4.61
N SER A 7 -15.84 -30.78 -5.90
CA SER A 7 -14.47 -30.91 -6.38
C SER A 7 -13.61 -29.69 -5.95
N ASP A 8 -12.31 -29.91 -5.80
CA ASP A 8 -11.39 -28.81 -5.53
C ASP A 8 -11.31 -27.86 -6.75
N ALA A 9 -11.32 -26.56 -6.49
CA ALA A 9 -11.20 -25.55 -7.50
C ALA A 9 -10.17 -24.49 -7.08
N GLU A 10 -9.37 -24.04 -8.04
CA GLU A 10 -8.41 -22.97 -7.85
C GLU A 10 -8.99 -21.65 -8.35
N CYS A 11 -8.82 -20.60 -7.52
CA CYS A 11 -9.19 -19.24 -7.89
C CYS A 11 -7.94 -18.36 -7.83
N THR A 12 -7.50 -17.88 -8.99
CA THR A 12 -6.32 -17.01 -9.13
C THR A 12 -6.73 -15.59 -9.45
N MET A 13 -6.26 -14.63 -8.66
CA MET A 13 -6.44 -13.22 -8.92
C MET A 13 -5.12 -12.61 -9.43
N LEU A 14 -5.18 -11.95 -10.59
CA LEU A 14 -4.09 -11.11 -11.08
C LEU A 14 -4.35 -9.68 -10.61
N TYR A 15 -3.35 -9.07 -10.02
CA TYR A 15 -3.42 -7.71 -9.49
C TYR A 15 -2.19 -6.90 -9.84
N SER A 16 -2.40 -5.66 -10.24
CA SER A 16 -1.36 -4.65 -10.33
C SER A 16 -1.84 -3.33 -9.70
N ARG A 17 -0.92 -2.49 -9.25
CA ARG A 17 -1.27 -1.14 -8.75
C ARG A 17 -2.01 -0.32 -9.79
N ARG A 18 -1.66 -0.48 -11.06
CA ARG A 18 -2.30 0.19 -12.19
C ARG A 18 -3.80 -0.12 -12.27
N ASP A 19 -4.21 -1.35 -11.91
CA ASP A 19 -5.63 -1.73 -11.94
C ASP A 19 -6.44 -0.91 -10.92
N TYR A 20 -5.86 -0.68 -9.74
CA TYR A 20 -6.46 0.20 -8.73
C TYR A 20 -6.61 1.63 -9.26
N ASP A 21 -5.54 2.20 -9.84
CA ASP A 21 -5.53 3.58 -10.33
C ASP A 21 -6.54 3.78 -11.48
N ILE A 22 -6.65 2.80 -12.40
CA ILE A 22 -7.64 2.82 -13.49
C ILE A 22 -9.06 2.78 -12.92
N ASN A 23 -9.36 1.87 -11.99
CA ASN A 23 -10.69 1.77 -11.40
C ASN A 23 -11.06 3.04 -10.61
N LEU A 24 -10.11 3.60 -9.86
CA LEU A 24 -10.32 4.86 -9.15
C LEU A 24 -10.61 6.02 -10.12
N PHE A 25 -9.87 6.09 -11.23
CA PHE A 25 -10.12 7.07 -12.28
C PHE A 25 -11.53 6.93 -12.86
N MET A 26 -11.95 5.71 -13.19
CA MET A 26 -13.30 5.46 -13.74
C MET A 26 -14.41 5.86 -12.76
N ILE A 27 -14.26 5.52 -11.47
CA ILE A 27 -15.22 5.91 -10.42
C ILE A 27 -15.33 7.44 -10.31
N LYS A 28 -14.18 8.14 -10.30
CA LYS A 28 -14.16 9.62 -10.23
C LYS A 28 -14.76 10.24 -11.48
N LYS A 29 -14.49 9.70 -12.66
CA LYS A 29 -15.03 10.18 -13.91
C LYS A 29 -16.54 10.06 -13.97
N SER A 30 -17.13 8.91 -13.62
CA SER A 30 -18.59 8.75 -13.54
C SER A 30 -19.25 9.70 -12.52
N TYR A 31 -18.53 10.07 -11.45
CA TYR A 31 -19.00 11.09 -10.52
C TYR A 31 -18.99 12.50 -11.15
N GLU A 32 -17.92 12.88 -11.86
CA GLU A 32 -17.80 14.16 -12.56
C GLU A 32 -18.85 14.31 -13.67
N GLU A 33 -19.23 13.22 -14.32
CA GLU A 33 -20.28 13.14 -15.33
C GLU A 33 -21.71 13.17 -14.73
N GLY A 34 -21.82 13.21 -13.40
CA GLY A 34 -23.11 13.31 -12.69
C GLY A 34 -23.88 11.99 -12.56
N GLU A 35 -23.24 10.87 -12.86
CA GLU A 35 -23.86 9.53 -12.80
C GLU A 35 -23.94 8.97 -11.38
N LEU A 36 -23.11 9.49 -10.46
CA LEU A 36 -23.00 8.99 -9.09
C LEU A 36 -23.29 10.09 -8.06
N SER A 37 -23.99 9.73 -6.97
CA SER A 37 -24.11 10.60 -5.81
C SER A 37 -22.85 10.53 -4.94
N ASP A 38 -22.67 11.51 -4.04
CA ASP A 38 -21.56 11.57 -3.07
C ASP A 38 -21.45 10.29 -2.22
N GLU A 39 -22.59 9.74 -1.82
CA GLU A 39 -22.65 8.52 -1.01
C GLU A 39 -22.17 7.31 -1.81
N VAL A 40 -22.63 7.17 -3.06
CA VAL A 40 -22.22 6.09 -3.96
C VAL A 40 -20.73 6.21 -4.30
N LEU A 41 -20.21 7.41 -4.55
CA LEU A 41 -18.80 7.67 -4.76
C LEU A 41 -17.96 7.16 -3.58
N LYS A 42 -18.30 7.58 -2.34
CA LYS A 42 -17.60 7.16 -1.12
C LYS A 42 -17.64 5.64 -0.93
N ASN A 43 -18.80 5.03 -1.18
CA ASN A 43 -18.97 3.58 -1.07
C ASN A 43 -18.12 2.82 -2.08
N ASN A 44 -18.12 3.26 -3.35
CA ASN A 44 -17.33 2.63 -4.40
C ASN A 44 -15.82 2.74 -4.14
N ILE A 45 -15.34 3.91 -3.69
CA ILE A 45 -13.93 4.07 -3.28
C ILE A 45 -13.60 3.17 -2.08
N SER A 46 -14.50 3.05 -1.10
CA SER A 46 -14.30 2.17 0.06
C SER A 46 -14.19 0.70 -0.36
N LYS A 47 -15.06 0.24 -1.27
CA LYS A 47 -15.01 -1.12 -1.82
C LYS A 47 -13.72 -1.37 -2.61
N LEU A 48 -13.30 -0.41 -3.42
CA LEU A 48 -12.05 -0.51 -4.19
C LEU A 48 -10.84 -0.63 -3.25
N LYS A 49 -10.78 0.18 -2.19
CA LYS A 49 -9.74 0.07 -1.15
C LYS A 49 -9.74 -1.29 -0.43
N LYS A 50 -10.92 -1.84 -0.14
CA LYS A 50 -11.02 -3.17 0.48
C LYS A 50 -10.52 -4.27 -0.47
N MET A 51 -10.79 -4.14 -1.77
CA MET A 51 -10.28 -5.08 -2.77
C MET A 51 -8.76 -4.98 -2.92
N GLU A 52 -8.20 -3.78 -2.87
CA GLU A 52 -6.75 -3.56 -2.82
C GLU A 52 -6.14 -4.23 -1.57
N LYS A 53 -6.74 -4.00 -0.39
CA LYS A 53 -6.30 -4.65 0.85
C LYS A 53 -6.34 -6.17 0.76
N TYR A 54 -7.36 -6.73 0.14
CA TYR A 54 -7.44 -8.17 -0.12
C TYR A 54 -6.31 -8.66 -1.04
N ALA A 55 -6.02 -7.93 -2.11
CA ALA A 55 -4.97 -8.29 -3.06
C ALA A 55 -3.56 -8.27 -2.44
N MET A 56 -3.33 -7.37 -1.50
CA MET A 56 -2.00 -7.11 -0.92
C MET A 56 -1.81 -7.73 0.47
N THR A 57 -2.84 -8.33 1.07
CA THR A 57 -2.72 -8.90 2.41
C THR A 57 -1.78 -10.10 2.45
N SER A 58 -1.00 -10.22 3.52
CA SER A 58 -0.24 -11.43 3.88
C SER A 58 -1.03 -12.39 4.78
N TYR A 59 -2.19 -11.96 5.28
CA TYR A 59 -3.06 -12.80 6.10
C TYR A 59 -3.85 -13.79 5.25
N CYS A 60 -4.52 -14.74 5.90
CA CYS A 60 -5.34 -15.73 5.24
C CYS A 60 -6.40 -15.09 4.33
N LEU A 61 -6.34 -15.35 3.03
CA LEU A 61 -7.27 -14.79 2.05
C LEU A 61 -8.72 -15.20 2.30
N ARG A 62 -8.93 -16.46 2.74
CA ARG A 62 -10.27 -16.95 3.06
C ARG A 62 -10.83 -16.26 4.30
N HIS A 63 -10.03 -16.09 5.34
CA HIS A 63 -10.44 -15.37 6.54
C HIS A 63 -10.81 -13.92 6.21
N PHE A 64 -9.97 -13.22 5.44
CA PHE A 64 -10.23 -11.84 5.00
C PHE A 64 -11.57 -11.72 4.25
N MET A 65 -11.84 -12.66 3.34
CA MET A 65 -13.08 -12.67 2.56
C MET A 65 -14.30 -12.93 3.44
N LEU A 66 -14.25 -13.92 4.33
CA LEU A 66 -15.36 -14.27 5.22
C LEU A 66 -15.65 -13.15 6.23
N ASP A 67 -14.61 -12.54 6.81
CA ASP A 67 -14.74 -11.37 7.68
C ASP A 67 -15.41 -10.19 6.96
N TYR A 68 -15.07 -9.96 5.69
CA TYR A 68 -15.74 -8.93 4.87
C TYR A 68 -17.25 -9.14 4.76
N PHE A 69 -17.73 -10.39 4.76
CA PHE A 69 -19.15 -10.75 4.73
C PHE A 69 -19.75 -10.95 6.13
N GLY A 70 -18.99 -10.68 7.19
CA GLY A 70 -19.47 -10.78 8.58
C GLY A 70 -19.46 -12.21 9.15
N GLU A 71 -18.75 -13.13 8.50
CA GLU A 71 -18.61 -14.51 8.95
C GLU A 71 -17.35 -14.70 9.80
N ASN A 72 -17.50 -15.26 11.00
CA ASN A 72 -16.37 -15.66 11.82
C ASN A 72 -15.70 -16.90 11.22
N SER A 73 -14.39 -16.85 11.05
CA SER A 73 -13.61 -17.98 10.51
C SER A 73 -12.24 -18.06 11.18
N PRO A 74 -11.60 -19.25 11.16
CA PRO A 74 -10.22 -19.37 11.63
C PRO A 74 -9.27 -18.42 10.89
N SER A 75 -8.27 -17.89 11.59
CA SER A 75 -7.24 -17.00 11.02
C SER A 75 -6.35 -17.67 9.99
N CYS A 76 -6.39 -19.01 9.89
CA CYS A 76 -5.66 -19.80 8.91
C CYS A 76 -6.57 -20.88 8.32
N CYS A 77 -6.66 -20.95 6.98
CA CYS A 77 -7.48 -21.96 6.30
C CYS A 77 -6.69 -23.17 5.79
N ASN A 78 -5.35 -23.14 5.85
CA ASN A 78 -4.43 -24.16 5.34
C ASN A 78 -4.62 -24.52 3.85
N LYS A 79 -5.29 -23.68 3.07
CA LYS A 79 -5.57 -23.91 1.64
C LYS A 79 -5.19 -22.76 0.71
N CYS A 80 -5.25 -21.51 1.18
CA CYS A 80 -4.95 -20.38 0.33
C CYS A 80 -3.43 -20.18 0.17
N SER A 81 -3.03 -19.45 -0.86
CA SER A 81 -1.62 -19.16 -1.15
C SER A 81 -0.89 -18.51 0.02
N ASN A 82 -1.55 -17.66 0.82
CA ASN A 82 -0.93 -17.03 1.97
C ASN A 82 -0.72 -18.00 3.14
N CYS A 83 -1.62 -18.94 3.36
CA CYS A 83 -1.43 -19.99 4.40
C CYS A 83 -0.39 -21.03 4.01
N ASN A 84 -0.28 -21.36 2.72
CA ASN A 84 0.63 -22.38 2.21
C ASN A 84 1.94 -21.80 1.67
N GLY A 85 2.03 -20.47 1.55
CA GLY A 85 3.23 -19.77 1.06
C GLY A 85 4.37 -19.84 2.07
N LYS A 86 5.59 -19.99 1.55
CA LYS A 86 6.82 -19.84 2.34
C LYS A 86 7.19 -18.35 2.39
N PHE A 87 6.51 -17.60 3.25
CA PHE A 87 6.90 -16.22 3.51
C PHE A 87 8.04 -16.19 4.53
N GLN A 88 9.05 -15.38 4.29
CA GLN A 88 10.06 -15.05 5.29
C GLN A 88 9.62 -13.75 5.96
N ASP A 89 9.11 -13.87 7.17
CA ASP A 89 8.84 -12.70 7.99
C ASP A 89 10.16 -12.12 8.50
N PHE A 90 10.30 -10.81 8.45
CA PHE A 90 11.39 -10.11 9.09
C PHE A 90 10.86 -8.96 9.94
N ASP A 91 11.54 -8.67 11.04
CA ASP A 91 11.19 -7.52 11.88
C ASP A 91 11.53 -6.20 11.16
N ALA A 92 10.50 -5.52 10.68
CA ALA A 92 10.62 -4.23 10.01
C ALA A 92 10.51 -3.04 10.95
N THR A 93 10.42 -3.23 12.28
CA THR A 93 10.15 -2.16 13.25
C THR A 93 11.10 -0.99 13.11
N ILE A 94 12.41 -1.23 13.13
CA ILE A 94 13.42 -0.16 13.01
C ILE A 94 13.38 0.51 11.64
N HIS A 95 13.15 -0.26 10.56
CA HIS A 95 13.04 0.29 9.20
C HIS A 95 11.80 1.19 9.10
N SER A 96 10.68 0.75 9.63
CA SER A 96 9.41 1.50 9.67
C SER A 96 9.56 2.79 10.46
N GLN A 97 10.19 2.75 11.63
CA GLN A 97 10.48 3.95 12.43
C GLN A 97 11.34 4.97 11.68
N LYS A 98 12.38 4.53 10.96
CA LYS A 98 13.23 5.41 10.14
C LYS A 98 12.43 6.05 9.02
N ILE A 99 11.58 5.29 8.32
CA ILE A 99 10.73 5.77 7.23
C ILE A 99 9.72 6.80 7.76
N LEU A 100 8.96 6.46 8.81
CA LEU A 100 7.96 7.33 9.42
C LEU A 100 8.61 8.63 9.96
N SER A 101 9.77 8.53 10.61
CA SER A 101 10.53 9.68 11.10
C SER A 101 10.97 10.60 9.96
N CYS A 102 11.36 10.04 8.81
CA CYS A 102 11.74 10.84 7.64
C CYS A 102 10.55 11.63 7.09
N VAL A 103 9.40 10.97 6.92
CA VAL A 103 8.17 11.62 6.45
C VAL A 103 7.73 12.72 7.42
N TYR A 104 7.72 12.43 8.72
CA TYR A 104 7.37 13.40 9.76
C TYR A 104 8.27 14.64 9.74
N ARG A 105 9.60 14.46 9.66
CA ARG A 105 10.56 15.58 9.61
C ARG A 105 10.46 16.38 8.33
N ALA A 106 10.18 15.75 7.19
CA ALA A 106 9.90 16.45 5.95
C ALA A 106 8.63 17.31 6.07
N ALA A 107 7.57 16.77 6.66
CA ALA A 107 6.32 17.49 6.91
C ALA A 107 6.50 18.68 7.86
N GLN A 108 7.28 18.54 8.94
CA GLN A 108 7.63 19.66 9.83
C GLN A 108 8.29 20.82 9.07
N ASN A 109 9.07 20.53 8.04
CA ASN A 109 9.69 21.52 7.16
C ASN A 109 8.76 21.96 6.01
N LYS A 110 7.47 21.67 6.08
CA LYS A 110 6.46 21.97 5.05
C LYS A 110 6.83 21.44 3.66
N LYS A 111 7.50 20.29 3.61
CA LYS A 111 7.93 19.63 2.37
C LYS A 111 7.11 18.37 2.16
N ALA A 112 6.22 18.40 1.17
CA ALA A 112 5.60 17.19 0.66
C ALA A 112 6.65 16.38 -0.13
N ILE A 113 6.77 15.11 0.16
CA ILE A 113 7.72 14.20 -0.49
C ILE A 113 6.99 12.98 -1.04
N GLY A 114 7.21 12.67 -2.31
CA GLY A 114 6.73 11.43 -2.90
C GLY A 114 7.64 10.24 -2.54
N LYS A 115 7.16 9.04 -2.79
CA LYS A 115 7.83 7.78 -2.45
C LYS A 115 9.27 7.67 -2.99
N THR A 116 9.52 8.08 -4.24
CA THR A 116 10.87 8.06 -4.82
C THR A 116 11.80 9.03 -4.10
N THR A 117 11.30 10.23 -3.76
CA THR A 117 12.06 11.24 -3.00
C THR A 117 12.37 10.74 -1.60
N LEU A 118 11.44 10.09 -0.92
CA LEU A 118 11.63 9.46 0.39
C LEU A 118 12.76 8.43 0.36
N VAL A 119 12.74 7.52 -0.62
CA VAL A 119 13.82 6.52 -0.81
C VAL A 119 15.17 7.20 -1.02
N ASN A 120 15.22 8.24 -1.86
CA ASN A 120 16.44 8.98 -2.14
C ASN A 120 17.00 9.69 -0.91
N ILE A 121 16.15 10.30 -0.07
CA ILE A 121 16.56 10.90 1.20
C ILE A 121 17.16 9.84 2.12
N LEU A 122 16.44 8.75 2.36
CA LEU A 122 16.85 7.69 3.27
C LEU A 122 18.16 7.01 2.84
N ARG A 123 18.41 6.93 1.53
CA ARG A 123 19.67 6.39 0.99
C ARG A 123 20.80 7.40 0.87
N GLY A 124 20.54 8.68 1.14
CA GLY A 124 21.57 9.72 1.05
C GLY A 124 21.94 10.07 -0.41
N SER A 125 20.94 10.12 -1.30
CA SER A 125 21.16 10.50 -2.70
C SER A 125 21.54 11.96 -2.86
N THR A 126 22.54 12.22 -3.69
CA THR A 126 22.99 13.58 -4.07
C THR A 126 22.24 14.16 -5.26
N ALA A 127 21.08 13.59 -5.63
CA ALA A 127 20.27 14.07 -6.73
C ALA A 127 19.89 15.55 -6.54
N GLU A 128 19.84 16.31 -7.63
CA GLU A 128 19.59 17.74 -7.64
C GLU A 128 18.30 18.14 -6.89
N ASN A 129 17.23 17.36 -7.06
CA ASN A 129 15.97 17.58 -6.39
C ASN A 129 16.03 17.41 -4.85
N ILE A 130 17.03 16.69 -4.33
CA ILE A 130 17.27 16.54 -2.90
C ILE A 130 18.03 17.76 -2.37
N ILE A 131 19.08 18.15 -3.06
CA ILE A 131 19.94 19.28 -2.66
C ILE A 131 19.20 20.62 -2.77
N SER A 132 18.55 20.87 -3.92
CA SER A 132 17.81 22.13 -4.16
C SER A 132 16.69 22.36 -3.14
N LYS A 133 16.03 21.29 -2.70
CA LYS A 133 15.01 21.35 -1.65
C LYS A 133 15.57 21.26 -0.23
N LYS A 134 16.90 21.26 -0.06
CA LYS A 134 17.58 21.12 1.25
C LYS A 134 17.09 19.92 2.06
N LEU A 135 16.80 18.80 1.38
CA LEU A 135 16.35 17.54 2.01
C LEU A 135 17.54 16.75 2.56
N ASP A 136 18.75 17.05 2.08
CA ASP A 136 20.03 16.55 2.60
C ASP A 136 20.33 17.05 4.03
N LYS A 137 19.64 18.10 4.51
CA LYS A 137 19.79 18.64 5.87
C LYS A 137 18.88 17.93 6.89
N LEU A 138 18.02 17.01 6.46
CA LEU A 138 17.22 16.23 7.38
C LEU A 138 18.11 15.27 8.18
N SER A 139 17.90 15.17 9.49
CA SER A 139 18.64 14.22 10.33
C SER A 139 18.39 12.74 9.97
N THR A 140 17.43 12.48 9.10
CA THR A 140 17.13 11.17 8.53
C THR A 140 17.77 10.94 7.16
N TYR A 141 18.58 11.90 6.68
CA TYR A 141 19.29 11.74 5.43
C TYR A 141 20.38 10.67 5.54
N GLY A 142 20.34 9.69 4.62
CA GLY A 142 21.34 8.63 4.53
C GLY A 142 21.28 7.56 5.63
N ILE A 143 20.29 7.58 6.54
CA ILE A 143 20.22 6.60 7.65
C ILE A 143 19.89 5.17 7.20
N MET A 144 19.57 4.97 5.92
CA MET A 144 19.30 3.65 5.30
C MET A 144 20.11 3.46 4.02
N LYS A 145 21.31 4.04 3.92
CA LYS A 145 22.14 3.98 2.70
C LYS A 145 22.53 2.56 2.33
N GLU A 146 22.70 1.67 3.31
CA GLU A 146 23.08 0.27 3.11
C GLU A 146 21.89 -0.60 2.62
N GLU A 147 20.65 -0.11 2.77
CA GLU A 147 19.48 -0.87 2.40
C GLU A 147 19.18 -0.74 0.90
N PRO A 148 18.80 -1.83 0.23
CA PRO A 148 18.33 -1.78 -1.15
C PRO A 148 17.12 -0.86 -1.30
N SER A 149 17.08 -0.06 -2.38
CA SER A 149 15.95 0.84 -2.64
C SER A 149 14.61 0.11 -2.72
N GLU A 150 14.62 -1.12 -3.23
CA GLU A 150 13.42 -1.93 -3.36
C GLU A 150 12.85 -2.35 -2.01
N LYS A 151 13.71 -2.71 -1.06
CA LYS A 151 13.28 -3.03 0.31
C LYS A 151 12.62 -1.83 1.01
N ILE A 152 13.20 -0.63 0.86
CA ILE A 152 12.61 0.60 1.41
C ILE A 152 11.25 0.88 0.78
N LYS A 153 11.11 0.69 -0.54
CA LYS A 153 9.82 0.85 -1.24
C LYS A 153 8.78 -0.14 -0.73
N GLN A 154 9.13 -1.43 -0.61
CA GLN A 154 8.23 -2.47 -0.11
C GLN A 154 7.72 -2.17 1.30
N ILE A 155 8.60 -1.77 2.21
CA ILE A 155 8.20 -1.38 3.57
C ILE A 155 7.31 -0.13 3.53
N THR A 156 7.64 0.86 2.69
CA THR A 156 6.83 2.07 2.54
C THR A 156 5.42 1.74 2.03
N ASP A 157 5.32 0.83 1.04
CA ASP A 157 4.02 0.38 0.51
C ASP A 157 3.20 -0.35 1.59
N GLN A 158 3.87 -1.16 2.39
CA GLN A 158 3.23 -1.84 3.51
C GLN A 158 2.72 -0.85 4.56
N LEU A 159 3.50 0.19 4.89
CA LEU A 159 3.07 1.25 5.81
C LEU A 159 1.87 2.04 5.27
N ILE A 160 1.82 2.28 3.97
CA ILE A 160 0.66 2.90 3.32
C ILE A 160 -0.55 1.96 3.38
N HIS A 161 -0.33 0.68 3.08
CA HIS A 161 -1.38 -0.34 3.11
C HIS A 161 -1.97 -0.53 4.52
N MET A 162 -1.15 -0.41 5.55
CA MET A 162 -1.56 -0.49 6.96
C MET A 162 -2.11 0.83 7.53
N ASP A 163 -2.31 1.84 6.70
CA ASP A 163 -2.78 3.18 7.07
C ASP A 163 -1.86 3.96 8.05
N TYR A 164 -0.58 3.57 8.20
CA TYR A 164 0.42 4.36 8.94
C TYR A 164 0.93 5.56 8.14
N LEU A 165 0.85 5.51 6.81
CA LEU A 165 1.14 6.61 5.91
C LEU A 165 -0.04 6.85 4.98
N GLY A 166 -0.41 8.11 4.82
CA GLY A 166 -1.42 8.54 3.84
C GLY A 166 -0.76 9.09 2.58
N ILE A 167 -1.43 8.88 1.44
CA ILE A 167 -1.10 9.57 0.20
C ILE A 167 -2.05 10.77 0.10
N THR A 168 -1.50 11.96 -0.07
CA THR A 168 -2.29 13.18 -0.28
C THR A 168 -2.63 13.32 -1.77
N ASP A 169 -3.87 13.73 -2.06
CA ASP A 169 -4.27 14.08 -3.42
C ASP A 169 -3.50 15.35 -3.85
N GLY A 170 -2.69 15.24 -4.89
CA GLY A 170 -1.90 16.32 -5.46
C GLY A 170 -1.34 15.94 -6.82
N ASN A 171 -0.84 16.93 -7.60
CA ASN A 171 -0.23 16.68 -8.91
C ASN A 171 1.02 15.79 -8.85
N TYR A 172 1.55 15.53 -7.65
CA TYR A 172 2.66 14.61 -7.37
C TYR A 172 2.38 13.93 -6.02
N PRO A 173 1.85 12.68 -6.03
CA PRO A 173 1.68 11.91 -4.81
C PRO A 173 3.01 11.50 -4.19
#